data_164adbdb6288e86501b13f8b3cb1fb7e
#
_entry.id   164adbdb6288e86501b13f8b3cb1fb7e
#
_cell.length_a   1.000
_cell.length_b   1.000
_cell.length_c   1.000
_cell.angle_alpha   90.00
_cell.angle_beta   90.00
_cell.angle_gamma   90.00
#
_symmetry.space_group_name_H-M   'P 1'
#
loop_
_entity.id
_entity.type
_entity.pdbx_description
1 polymer ?
#
loop_
_entity_poly.entity_id
_entity_poly.type
_entity_poly.pdbx_seq_one_letter_code
_entity_poly.pdbx_strand_id
1 'polypeptide(L)'
;SDVYKRQVWGKVPKQQSTVYAFDNTAGARLLQDVGLNGLSSDEEKEYPAYQDYLNKLRQKLNAVTLTEMENDPLQLSPFFDPAGDKFHYFRGSDYDSQEVDILTRYKRYNGTEGNSKDINDSGERYSTSSKTVPDVEDINQDNTLNKNEKYFEYKVRITPQDTVVGENFIADKRTSSVRLADGTTESVTWYQFKIPVKQYQRRVGAINDFKTIRFMRMYMTGFKESVVLRFGTLQLVRGEWRSYEQDLSDPKMPPAVKGKLEVSTVNIEENSDRDPVSYTLPPGVSRVLDPSQPQIRQENEQALSLKITDLAAQDARAVYKNTNYDLRQYKRLQLFTHAEAPKLDVNDLADGDLAVFIRLGSDYKNNYYEYEVPLKLTPHGEYNYCLLYTSDAA
;
A
#
# COMPACT_ATOMS: atom_id res chain seq x y z
N SER A 1 9.33 -17.34 -18.66
CA SER A 1 7.90 -17.02 -18.47
C SER A 1 7.17 -17.90 -17.46
N ASP A 2 7.77 -19.01 -17.00
CA ASP A 2 7.07 -19.97 -16.14
C ASP A 2 7.25 -19.73 -14.61
N VAL A 3 8.15 -18.86 -14.22
CA VAL A 3 8.39 -18.56 -12.79
C VAL A 3 7.16 -17.87 -12.16
N TYR A 4 6.39 -17.11 -12.91
CA TYR A 4 5.20 -16.42 -12.41
C TYR A 4 3.93 -17.30 -12.31
N LYS A 5 3.89 -18.44 -12.98
CA LYS A 5 2.77 -19.38 -12.88
C LYS A 5 2.77 -20.21 -11.60
N ARG A 6 3.86 -20.17 -10.85
CA ARG A 6 4.06 -20.92 -9.60
C ARG A 6 3.99 -20.03 -8.35
N GLN A 7 3.28 -18.93 -8.44
CA GLN A 7 3.09 -18.07 -7.28
C GLN A 7 2.08 -18.74 -6.35
N VAL A 8 2.55 -19.17 -5.21
CA VAL A 8 1.81 -19.97 -4.24
C VAL A 8 0.99 -19.08 -3.31
N TRP A 9 1.56 -17.93 -2.94
CA TRP A 9 0.98 -17.04 -1.96
C TRP A 9 -0.29 -16.32 -2.43
N GLY A 10 -1.22 -16.16 -1.52
CA GLY A 10 -2.46 -15.44 -1.75
C GLY A 10 -3.54 -16.23 -2.47
N LYS A 11 -3.43 -17.52 -2.54
CA LYS A 11 -4.45 -18.37 -3.14
C LYS A 11 -5.57 -18.70 -2.17
N VAL A 12 -6.72 -19.04 -2.73
CA VAL A 12 -7.92 -19.44 -2.02
C VAL A 12 -8.09 -20.94 -2.07
N PRO A 13 -9.00 -21.51 -1.26
CA PRO A 13 -9.36 -22.92 -1.31
C PRO A 13 -9.70 -23.42 -2.72
N LYS A 14 -9.34 -24.63 -3.01
CA LYS A 14 -9.64 -25.30 -4.30
C LYS A 14 -11.08 -25.79 -4.37
N GLN A 15 -11.67 -26.04 -3.23
CA GLN A 15 -13.08 -26.42 -3.07
C GLN A 15 -13.80 -25.39 -2.23
N GLN A 16 -14.93 -24.91 -2.69
CA GLN A 16 -15.78 -23.98 -1.96
C GLN A 16 -16.50 -24.67 -0.81
N SER A 17 -16.62 -24.00 0.34
CA SER A 17 -17.60 -24.32 1.38
C SER A 17 -18.57 -23.17 1.54
N THR A 18 -19.85 -23.47 1.64
CA THR A 18 -20.93 -22.49 1.85
C THR A 18 -21.18 -22.20 3.31
N VAL A 19 -20.51 -22.92 4.19
CA VAL A 19 -20.52 -22.71 5.63
C VAL A 19 -19.14 -22.27 6.10
N TYR A 20 -19.10 -21.58 7.23
CA TYR A 20 -17.86 -21.15 7.84
C TYR A 20 -17.18 -22.31 8.59
N ALA A 21 -16.85 -23.36 7.86
CA ALA A 21 -16.15 -24.55 8.34
C ALA A 21 -15.61 -25.34 7.14
N PHE A 22 -14.70 -26.27 7.41
CA PHE A 22 -14.36 -27.31 6.43
C PHE A 22 -15.51 -28.31 6.28
N ASP A 23 -15.73 -28.78 5.07
CA ASP A 23 -16.74 -29.79 4.81
C ASP A 23 -16.34 -31.14 5.39
N ASN A 24 -17.34 -31.87 5.93
CA ASN A 24 -17.13 -33.21 6.50
C ASN A 24 -17.00 -34.31 5.41
N THR A 25 -17.09 -33.96 4.14
CA THR A 25 -16.95 -34.90 3.03
C THR A 25 -15.52 -35.41 2.97
N ALA A 26 -15.35 -36.71 2.76
CA ALA A 26 -14.01 -37.31 2.66
C ALA A 26 -13.16 -36.61 1.58
N GLY A 27 -11.94 -36.18 1.97
CA GLY A 27 -11.00 -35.49 1.07
C GLY A 27 -11.28 -33.99 0.87
N ALA A 28 -12.43 -33.45 1.31
CA ALA A 28 -12.71 -32.02 1.16
C ALA A 28 -11.69 -31.15 1.89
N ARG A 29 -11.28 -31.52 3.09
CA ARG A 29 -10.32 -30.78 3.87
C ARG A 29 -8.97 -30.59 3.16
N LEU A 30 -8.47 -31.57 2.42
CA LEU A 30 -7.24 -31.46 1.64
C LEU A 30 -7.31 -30.36 0.55
N LEU A 31 -8.51 -29.99 0.14
CA LEU A 31 -8.73 -28.97 -0.88
C LEU A 31 -9.16 -27.63 -0.29
N GLN A 32 -9.52 -27.60 0.99
CA GLN A 32 -10.03 -26.43 1.69
C GLN A 32 -9.04 -25.87 2.70
N ASP A 33 -8.33 -26.74 3.44
CA ASP A 33 -7.28 -26.38 4.39
C ASP A 33 -5.96 -26.13 3.64
N VAL A 34 -5.83 -24.93 3.14
CA VAL A 34 -4.72 -24.50 2.24
C VAL A 34 -3.94 -23.31 2.79
N GLY A 35 -4.22 -22.90 4.00
CA GLY A 35 -3.49 -21.86 4.72
C GLY A 35 -3.34 -20.56 3.92
N LEU A 36 -2.23 -19.87 4.18
CA LEU A 36 -1.90 -18.60 3.52
C LEU A 36 -1.33 -18.78 2.12
N ASN A 37 -0.73 -19.91 1.85
CA ASN A 37 0.00 -20.17 0.60
C ASN A 37 -0.87 -20.82 -0.48
N GLY A 38 -2.05 -21.34 -0.13
CA GLY A 38 -2.98 -21.99 -1.04
C GLY A 38 -2.58 -23.41 -1.46
N LEU A 39 -1.67 -24.03 -0.71
CA LEU A 39 -1.27 -25.43 -0.85
C LEU A 39 -1.74 -26.21 0.37
N SER A 40 -2.13 -27.46 0.16
CA SER A 40 -2.25 -28.41 1.27
C SER A 40 -0.85 -28.79 1.79
N SER A 41 -0.76 -29.26 3.03
CA SER A 41 0.52 -29.68 3.60
C SER A 41 1.25 -30.74 2.77
N ASP A 42 0.51 -31.58 2.03
CA ASP A 42 1.14 -32.57 1.14
C ASP A 42 1.75 -31.91 -0.12
N GLU A 43 1.07 -30.92 -0.67
CA GLU A 43 1.60 -30.14 -1.81
C GLU A 43 2.78 -29.26 -1.41
N GLU A 44 2.80 -28.78 -0.18
CA GLU A 44 3.95 -28.05 0.37
C GLU A 44 5.21 -28.89 0.42
N LYS A 45 5.09 -30.14 0.85
CA LYS A 45 6.23 -31.08 0.86
C LYS A 45 6.85 -31.29 -0.52
N GLU A 46 6.06 -31.16 -1.57
CA GLU A 46 6.51 -31.29 -2.95
C GLU A 46 6.94 -29.94 -3.58
N TYR A 47 6.63 -28.84 -2.92
CA TYR A 47 6.98 -27.52 -3.45
C TYR A 47 8.48 -27.23 -3.28
N PRO A 48 9.20 -26.79 -4.34
CA PRO A 48 10.66 -26.71 -4.32
C PRO A 48 11.26 -25.87 -3.18
N ALA A 49 10.62 -24.75 -2.82
CA ALA A 49 11.12 -23.90 -1.74
C ALA A 49 11.03 -24.57 -0.37
N TYR A 50 9.96 -25.34 -0.12
CA TYR A 50 9.81 -26.11 1.10
C TYR A 50 10.70 -27.34 1.10
N GLN A 51 10.91 -27.99 -0.04
CA GLN A 51 11.91 -29.07 -0.14
C GLN A 51 13.31 -28.59 0.22
N ASP A 52 13.72 -27.43 -0.26
CA ASP A 52 15.01 -26.82 0.12
C ASP A 52 15.07 -26.53 1.62
N TYR A 53 13.99 -26.04 2.19
CA TYR A 53 13.89 -25.79 3.63
C TYR A 53 14.00 -27.09 4.44
N LEU A 54 13.23 -28.12 4.10
CA LEU A 54 13.27 -29.42 4.77
C LEU A 54 14.64 -30.10 4.66
N ASN A 55 15.29 -30.01 3.49
CA ASN A 55 16.64 -30.50 3.30
C ASN A 55 17.67 -29.77 4.17
N LYS A 56 17.54 -28.46 4.34
CA LYS A 56 18.38 -27.68 5.26
C LYS A 56 18.13 -28.07 6.72
N LEU A 57 16.90 -28.36 7.10
CA LEU A 57 16.59 -28.89 8.45
C LEU A 57 17.27 -30.25 8.70
N ARG A 58 17.16 -31.19 7.75
CA ARG A 58 17.83 -32.48 7.85
C ARG A 58 19.34 -32.37 8.03
N GLN A 59 19.95 -31.37 7.39
CA GLN A 59 21.40 -31.15 7.52
C GLN A 59 21.82 -30.51 8.85
N LYS A 60 20.92 -29.71 9.46
CA LYS A 60 21.25 -28.94 10.68
C LYS A 60 20.85 -29.62 11.98
N LEU A 61 19.85 -30.47 11.94
CA LEU A 61 19.34 -31.15 13.12
C LEU A 61 20.23 -32.35 13.49
N ASN A 62 20.35 -32.63 14.80
CA ASN A 62 20.95 -33.87 15.24
C ASN A 62 20.02 -35.07 14.96
N ALA A 63 20.57 -36.28 14.92
CA ALA A 63 19.83 -37.47 14.51
C ALA A 63 18.63 -37.80 15.43
N VAL A 64 18.70 -37.50 16.71
CA VAL A 64 17.61 -37.76 17.68
C VAL A 64 16.44 -36.83 17.38
N THR A 65 16.70 -35.53 17.36
CA THR A 65 15.67 -34.51 17.06
C THR A 65 15.06 -34.70 15.66
N LEU A 66 15.87 -35.06 14.67
CA LEU A 66 15.38 -35.35 13.33
C LEU A 66 14.40 -36.53 13.34
N THR A 67 14.75 -37.63 14.01
CA THR A 67 13.91 -38.81 14.13
C THR A 67 12.59 -38.49 14.85
N GLU A 68 12.64 -37.70 15.90
CA GLU A 68 11.45 -37.25 16.65
C GLU A 68 10.53 -36.40 15.75
N MET A 69 11.10 -35.49 14.98
CA MET A 69 10.32 -34.61 14.10
C MET A 69 9.76 -35.33 12.87
N GLU A 70 10.50 -36.29 12.30
CA GLU A 70 10.00 -37.08 11.15
C GLU A 70 8.96 -38.13 11.56
N ASN A 71 8.91 -38.52 12.83
CA ASN A 71 7.94 -39.46 13.38
C ASN A 71 6.93 -38.76 14.34
N ASP A 72 6.75 -37.49 14.26
CA ASP A 72 5.83 -36.73 15.13
C ASP A 72 4.38 -37.29 15.03
N PRO A 73 3.85 -37.89 16.10
CA PRO A 73 2.53 -38.50 16.06
C PRO A 73 1.40 -37.49 15.90
N LEU A 74 1.65 -36.24 16.26
CA LEU A 74 0.70 -35.15 16.12
C LEU A 74 0.76 -34.51 14.74
N GLN A 75 1.74 -34.85 13.91
CA GLN A 75 1.95 -34.27 12.57
C GLN A 75 2.07 -32.75 12.56
N LEU A 76 2.64 -32.18 13.62
CA LEU A 76 2.82 -30.73 13.80
C LEU A 76 4.23 -30.27 13.42
N SER A 77 5.14 -31.20 13.16
CA SER A 77 6.50 -30.83 12.78
C SER A 77 6.55 -30.30 11.33
N PRO A 78 7.59 -29.55 10.96
CA PRO A 78 7.76 -29.07 9.59
C PRO A 78 7.81 -30.17 8.51
N PHE A 79 8.07 -31.41 8.87
CA PHE A 79 8.04 -32.53 7.94
C PHE A 79 6.63 -32.98 7.56
N PHE A 80 5.64 -32.62 8.36
CA PHE A 80 4.23 -32.86 8.09
C PHE A 80 3.49 -31.61 7.61
N ASP A 81 3.88 -30.44 8.13
CA ASP A 81 3.27 -29.16 7.86
C ASP A 81 4.38 -28.10 7.67
N PRO A 82 4.97 -28.02 6.45
CA PRO A 82 6.15 -27.19 6.20
C PRO A 82 5.91 -25.69 6.39
N ALA A 83 4.72 -25.20 6.10
CA ALA A 83 4.35 -23.78 6.28
C ALA A 83 3.87 -23.49 7.71
N GLY A 84 3.46 -24.50 8.46
CA GLY A 84 2.90 -24.35 9.81
C GLY A 84 1.53 -23.69 9.80
N ASP A 85 0.74 -23.88 8.74
CA ASP A 85 -0.54 -23.21 8.52
C ASP A 85 -1.74 -24.19 8.40
N LYS A 86 -1.53 -25.47 8.65
CA LYS A 86 -2.61 -26.45 8.78
C LYS A 86 -3.47 -26.13 9.99
N PHE A 87 -4.77 -25.97 9.76
CA PHE A 87 -5.69 -25.58 10.82
C PHE A 87 -5.88 -26.67 11.87
N HIS A 88 -5.67 -26.31 13.13
CA HIS A 88 -5.92 -27.13 14.31
C HIS A 88 -6.65 -26.31 15.37
N TYR A 89 -7.87 -26.70 15.68
CA TYR A 89 -8.55 -26.12 16.82
C TYR A 89 -8.01 -26.73 18.13
N PHE A 90 -7.53 -25.92 19.05
CA PHE A 90 -6.84 -26.40 20.26
C PHE A 90 -7.71 -27.26 21.19
N ARG A 91 -9.04 -27.20 21.05
CA ARG A 91 -10.01 -28.09 21.70
C ARG A 91 -10.64 -29.04 20.70
N GLY A 92 -10.00 -29.32 19.59
CA GLY A 92 -10.52 -30.16 18.55
C GLY A 92 -10.44 -31.66 18.89
N SER A 93 -11.33 -32.43 18.25
CA SER A 93 -11.42 -33.88 18.45
C SER A 93 -10.17 -34.62 17.97
N ASP A 94 -9.37 -34.05 17.10
CA ASP A 94 -8.06 -34.58 16.69
C ASP A 94 -7.10 -34.64 17.87
N TYR A 95 -7.01 -33.59 18.67
CA TYR A 95 -6.20 -33.56 19.89
C TYR A 95 -6.83 -34.41 21.02
N ASP A 96 -8.16 -34.42 21.10
CA ASP A 96 -8.87 -35.21 22.12
C ASP A 96 -8.65 -36.70 21.90
N SER A 97 -8.72 -37.19 20.66
CA SER A 97 -8.52 -38.57 20.30
C SER A 97 -7.08 -39.07 20.57
N GLN A 98 -6.12 -38.17 20.65
CA GLN A 98 -4.72 -38.45 20.91
C GLN A 98 -4.32 -38.14 22.36
N GLU A 99 -5.27 -37.76 23.21
CA GLU A 99 -5.07 -37.40 24.62
C GLU A 99 -3.96 -36.36 24.83
N VAL A 100 -3.86 -35.38 23.92
CA VAL A 100 -2.80 -34.37 23.91
C VAL A 100 -2.91 -33.49 25.15
N ASP A 101 -1.79 -33.27 25.83
CA ASP A 101 -1.74 -32.40 27.00
C ASP A 101 -1.99 -30.92 26.66
N ILE A 102 -2.40 -30.15 27.65
CA ILE A 102 -2.80 -28.77 27.48
C ILE A 102 -1.66 -27.85 26.99
N LEU A 103 -0.45 -28.09 27.41
CA LEU A 103 0.71 -27.28 27.01
C LEU A 103 1.02 -27.46 25.53
N THR A 104 0.95 -28.71 25.07
CA THR A 104 1.13 -29.04 23.64
C THR A 104 0.03 -28.43 22.77
N ARG A 105 -1.24 -28.47 23.21
CA ARG A 105 -2.36 -27.84 22.51
C ARG A 105 -2.18 -26.32 22.37
N TYR A 106 -1.70 -25.65 23.42
CA TYR A 106 -1.48 -24.23 23.41
C TYR A 106 -0.20 -23.77 22.69
N LYS A 107 0.66 -24.69 22.29
CA LYS A 107 1.92 -24.36 21.63
C LYS A 107 1.75 -23.61 20.31
N ARG A 108 0.63 -23.82 19.61
CA ARG A 108 0.26 -23.17 18.35
C ARG A 108 -0.97 -22.28 18.44
N TYR A 109 -1.40 -21.96 19.66
CA TYR A 109 -2.62 -21.18 19.91
C TYR A 109 -2.64 -19.82 19.18
N ASN A 110 -1.49 -19.15 19.08
CA ASN A 110 -1.28 -17.89 18.37
C ASN A 110 -0.48 -18.09 17.08
N GLY A 111 -0.62 -19.24 16.43
CA GLY A 111 0.12 -19.57 15.21
C GLY A 111 -0.50 -18.98 13.93
N THR A 112 0.11 -19.34 12.81
CA THR A 112 -0.33 -18.97 11.45
C THR A 112 -1.65 -19.63 11.03
N GLU A 113 -2.12 -20.56 11.82
CA GLU A 113 -3.38 -21.32 11.61
C GLU A 113 -4.64 -20.51 11.92
N GLY A 114 -4.51 -19.28 12.45
CA GLY A 114 -5.65 -18.44 12.81
C GLY A 114 -6.47 -18.93 14.01
N ASN A 115 -5.88 -19.72 14.90
CA ASN A 115 -6.55 -20.32 16.05
C ASN A 115 -6.95 -19.33 17.16
N SER A 116 -6.45 -18.10 17.13
CA SER A 116 -6.72 -17.08 18.14
C SER A 116 -7.19 -15.77 17.51
N LYS A 117 -8.04 -15.07 18.24
CA LYS A 117 -8.43 -13.70 17.86
C LYS A 117 -7.26 -12.75 18.03
N ASP A 118 -7.20 -11.73 17.19
CA ASP A 118 -6.35 -10.57 17.41
C ASP A 118 -6.75 -9.88 18.73
N ILE A 119 -5.76 -9.35 19.44
CA ILE A 119 -5.97 -8.65 20.72
C ILE A 119 -6.89 -7.43 20.56
N ASN A 120 -6.89 -6.80 19.38
CA ASN A 120 -7.73 -5.66 19.09
C ASN A 120 -9.21 -6.06 18.92
N ASP A 121 -9.47 -7.29 18.47
CA ASP A 121 -10.82 -7.82 18.27
C ASP A 121 -11.45 -8.38 19.54
N SER A 122 -10.64 -8.73 20.54
CA SER A 122 -11.13 -9.39 21.75
C SER A 122 -11.59 -8.41 22.83
N GLY A 123 -11.15 -7.16 22.80
CA GLY A 123 -11.38 -6.19 23.87
C GLY A 123 -10.71 -6.56 25.21
N GLU A 124 -9.94 -7.64 25.23
CA GLU A 124 -9.25 -8.17 26.41
C GLU A 124 -7.76 -7.89 26.31
N ARG A 125 -7.11 -7.70 27.46
CA ARG A 125 -5.65 -7.51 27.51
C ARG A 125 -4.87 -8.72 26.95
N TYR A 126 -5.46 -9.89 27.07
CA TYR A 126 -4.94 -11.14 26.48
C TYR A 126 -6.11 -11.86 25.82
N SER A 127 -5.96 -12.27 24.57
CA SER A 127 -6.99 -13.03 23.89
C SER A 127 -7.12 -14.42 24.50
N THR A 128 -8.26 -14.67 25.15
CA THR A 128 -8.61 -15.99 25.71
C THR A 128 -9.55 -16.77 24.78
N SER A 129 -10.12 -16.10 23.78
CA SER A 129 -10.97 -16.74 22.79
C SER A 129 -10.17 -17.18 21.57
N SER A 130 -10.44 -18.36 21.06
CA SER A 130 -9.85 -18.87 19.83
C SER A 130 -10.94 -19.06 18.77
N LYS A 131 -10.55 -18.99 17.52
CA LYS A 131 -11.43 -19.34 16.41
C LYS A 131 -11.58 -20.88 16.34
N THR A 132 -12.80 -21.31 16.18
CA THR A 132 -13.15 -22.73 16.00
C THR A 132 -13.21 -23.13 14.53
N VAL A 133 -13.02 -22.18 13.65
CA VAL A 133 -13.23 -22.27 12.21
C VAL A 133 -12.04 -21.66 11.47
N PRO A 134 -11.76 -22.11 10.25
CA PRO A 134 -10.67 -21.58 9.45
C PRO A 134 -10.94 -20.11 9.08
N ASP A 135 -10.04 -19.21 9.44
CA ASP A 135 -10.16 -17.79 9.13
C ASP A 135 -9.14 -17.32 8.08
N VAL A 136 -8.09 -18.05 7.90
CA VAL A 136 -7.07 -17.78 6.91
C VAL A 136 -7.59 -18.01 5.50
N GLU A 137 -8.45 -19.00 5.33
CA GLU A 137 -9.10 -19.37 4.08
C GLU A 137 -10.31 -18.48 3.76
N ASP A 138 -10.90 -17.85 4.76
CA ASP A 138 -11.98 -16.86 4.57
C ASP A 138 -11.39 -15.45 4.41
N ILE A 139 -10.77 -15.22 3.26
CA ILE A 139 -9.99 -13.99 2.97
C ILE A 139 -10.83 -12.72 3.07
N ASN A 140 -12.08 -12.79 2.67
CA ASN A 140 -12.98 -11.63 2.59
C ASN A 140 -13.91 -11.51 3.81
N GLN A 141 -13.76 -12.40 4.78
CA GLN A 141 -14.55 -12.46 6.02
C GLN A 141 -16.06 -12.46 5.80
N ASP A 142 -16.51 -13.20 4.78
CA ASP A 142 -17.95 -13.36 4.49
C ASP A 142 -18.55 -14.64 5.10
N ASN A 143 -17.76 -15.35 5.91
CA ASN A 143 -18.11 -16.61 6.58
C ASN A 143 -18.36 -17.77 5.60
N THR A 144 -17.70 -17.75 4.45
CA THR A 144 -17.69 -18.84 3.49
C THR A 144 -16.27 -19.09 2.97
N LEU A 145 -15.98 -20.30 2.52
CA LEU A 145 -14.71 -20.58 1.87
C LEU A 145 -14.90 -20.48 0.35
N ASN A 146 -14.34 -19.45 -0.25
CA ASN A 146 -14.50 -19.16 -1.66
C ASN A 146 -13.34 -19.76 -2.48
N LYS A 147 -13.65 -20.38 -3.63
CA LYS A 147 -12.63 -20.86 -4.59
C LYS A 147 -12.30 -19.86 -5.69
N ASN A 148 -12.95 -18.72 -5.72
CA ASN A 148 -12.80 -17.73 -6.76
C ASN A 148 -11.94 -16.56 -6.28
N GLU A 149 -10.86 -16.30 -7.00
CA GLU A 149 -10.01 -15.15 -6.76
C GLU A 149 -10.41 -13.99 -7.66
N LYS A 150 -10.51 -12.78 -7.09
CA LYS A 150 -10.78 -11.55 -7.83
C LYS A 150 -10.02 -10.42 -7.16
N TYR A 151 -8.90 -9.98 -7.76
CA TYR A 151 -8.09 -8.91 -7.17
C TYR A 151 -7.27 -8.16 -8.22
N PHE A 152 -6.78 -6.99 -7.83
CA PHE A 152 -5.74 -6.25 -8.53
C PHE A 152 -4.41 -6.49 -7.84
N GLU A 153 -3.37 -6.76 -8.61
CA GLU A 153 -2.02 -7.04 -8.10
C GLU A 153 -1.07 -5.89 -8.40
N TYR A 154 -0.34 -5.50 -7.36
CA TYR A 154 0.70 -4.48 -7.41
C TYR A 154 2.00 -5.10 -6.95
N LYS A 155 3.05 -5.00 -7.76
CA LYS A 155 4.35 -5.54 -7.45
C LYS A 155 5.34 -4.41 -7.20
N VAL A 156 5.91 -4.40 -6.02
CA VAL A 156 7.02 -3.52 -5.65
C VAL A 156 8.27 -4.38 -5.51
N ARG A 157 9.34 -4.01 -6.17
CA ARG A 157 10.64 -4.67 -5.99
C ARG A 157 11.33 -4.07 -4.78
N ILE A 158 11.96 -4.94 -3.98
CA ILE A 158 12.76 -4.53 -2.82
C ILE A 158 14.15 -5.13 -3.01
N THR A 159 15.03 -4.39 -3.66
CA THR A 159 16.43 -4.76 -3.85
C THR A 159 17.32 -3.59 -3.44
N PRO A 160 18.60 -3.84 -3.09
CA PRO A 160 19.52 -2.75 -2.74
C PRO A 160 19.69 -1.69 -3.83
N GLN A 161 19.36 -2.01 -5.08
CA GLN A 161 19.44 -1.12 -6.23
C GLN A 161 18.17 -0.30 -6.46
N ASP A 162 17.03 -0.73 -5.94
CA ASP A 162 15.75 -0.04 -6.08
C ASP A 162 15.64 1.12 -5.07
N THR A 163 16.45 2.16 -5.25
CA THR A 163 16.58 3.29 -4.30
C THR A 163 16.35 4.66 -4.95
N VAL A 164 15.96 4.68 -6.22
CA VAL A 164 15.80 5.89 -7.01
C VAL A 164 14.39 6.43 -6.88
N VAL A 165 14.24 7.69 -6.48
CA VAL A 165 12.96 8.39 -6.45
C VAL A 165 12.45 8.58 -7.88
N GLY A 166 11.17 8.27 -8.10
CA GLY A 166 10.52 8.26 -9.42
C GLY A 166 10.46 6.89 -10.08
N GLU A 167 11.17 5.89 -9.55
CA GLU A 167 11.14 4.51 -10.04
C GLU A 167 10.49 3.57 -9.02
N ASN A 168 9.97 2.43 -9.48
CA ASN A 168 9.43 1.35 -8.62
C ASN A 168 8.43 1.86 -7.55
N PHE A 169 7.64 2.88 -7.86
CA PHE A 169 6.71 3.59 -6.98
C PHE A 169 7.35 4.35 -5.82
N ILE A 170 8.66 4.52 -5.78
CA ILE A 170 9.33 5.32 -4.75
C ILE A 170 9.04 6.80 -5.04
N ALA A 171 8.25 7.42 -4.17
CA ALA A 171 7.88 8.84 -4.30
C ALA A 171 8.85 9.75 -3.55
N ASP A 172 9.41 9.25 -2.45
CA ASP A 172 10.35 10.01 -1.61
C ASP A 172 11.26 9.08 -0.83
N LYS A 173 12.39 9.58 -0.37
CA LYS A 173 13.29 8.89 0.55
C LYS A 173 13.83 9.85 1.60
N ARG A 174 13.92 9.38 2.83
CA ARG A 174 14.44 10.16 3.95
C ARG A 174 15.48 9.37 4.70
N THR A 175 16.61 10.00 4.93
CA THR A 175 17.70 9.42 5.71
C THR A 175 17.84 10.18 7.01
N SER A 176 17.85 9.47 8.11
CA SER A 176 18.03 10.01 9.45
C SER A 176 19.13 9.23 10.19
N SER A 177 19.85 9.91 11.06
CA SER A 177 20.82 9.29 11.93
C SER A 177 20.14 8.80 13.20
N VAL A 178 20.33 7.54 13.54
CA VAL A 178 19.76 6.89 14.73
C VAL A 178 20.89 6.44 15.63
N ARG A 179 20.83 6.83 16.91
CA ARG A 179 21.77 6.35 17.92
C ARG A 179 21.30 4.98 18.42
N LEU A 180 22.13 3.97 18.27
CA LEU A 180 21.88 2.62 18.73
C LEU A 180 22.11 2.46 20.23
N ALA A 181 21.64 1.35 20.79
CA ALA A 181 21.77 1.04 22.23
C ALA A 181 23.24 0.90 22.69
N ASP A 182 24.12 0.53 21.77
CA ASP A 182 25.58 0.44 22.02
C ASP A 182 26.30 1.81 21.96
N GLY A 183 25.56 2.90 21.71
CA GLY A 183 26.08 4.25 21.61
C GLY A 183 26.61 4.65 20.23
N THR A 184 26.66 3.74 19.27
CA THR A 184 27.02 4.02 17.89
C THR A 184 25.89 4.77 17.17
N THR A 185 26.22 5.50 16.11
CA THR A 185 25.25 6.20 15.28
C THR A 185 25.22 5.57 13.90
N GLU A 186 24.05 5.10 13.51
CA GLU A 186 23.82 4.54 12.18
C GLU A 186 22.86 5.40 11.37
N SER A 187 23.00 5.36 10.05
CA SER A 187 22.12 6.03 9.12
C SER A 187 21.03 5.08 8.65
N VAL A 188 19.77 5.46 8.84
CA VAL A 188 18.60 4.69 8.43
C VAL A 188 17.86 5.46 7.34
N THR A 189 17.61 4.80 6.21
CA THR A 189 16.85 5.39 5.11
C THR A 189 15.46 4.75 5.03
N TRP A 190 14.44 5.59 5.06
CA TRP A 190 13.05 5.24 4.81
C TRP A 190 12.67 5.59 3.38
N TYR A 191 11.89 4.74 2.76
CA TYR A 191 11.37 4.94 1.41
C TYR A 191 9.85 5.07 1.47
N GLN A 192 9.32 6.10 0.86
CA GLN A 192 7.88 6.27 0.70
C GLN A 192 7.46 5.71 -0.66
N PHE A 193 6.57 4.73 -0.63
CA PHE A 193 5.97 4.19 -1.84
C PHE A 193 4.58 4.80 -2.04
N LYS A 194 4.33 5.37 -3.22
CA LYS A 194 3.00 5.85 -3.64
C LYS A 194 2.54 5.01 -4.82
N ILE A 195 1.62 4.10 -4.56
CA ILE A 195 1.12 3.16 -5.56
C ILE A 195 -0.24 3.65 -6.05
N PRO A 196 -0.34 4.20 -7.28
CA PRO A 196 -1.62 4.60 -7.83
C PRO A 196 -2.53 3.39 -8.04
N VAL A 197 -3.72 3.41 -7.45
CA VAL A 197 -4.65 2.28 -7.44
C VAL A 197 -5.01 1.80 -8.85
N LYS A 198 -5.01 2.69 -9.84
CA LYS A 198 -5.30 2.34 -11.25
C LYS A 198 -4.10 1.74 -12.01
N GLN A 199 -2.88 1.79 -11.46
CA GLN A 199 -1.65 1.29 -12.09
C GLN A 199 -1.32 -0.12 -11.61
N TYR A 200 -2.30 -1.01 -11.62
CA TYR A 200 -2.08 -2.42 -11.31
C TYR A 200 -1.30 -3.13 -12.41
N GLN A 201 -0.43 -4.06 -12.06
CA GLN A 201 0.31 -4.86 -13.02
C GLN A 201 -0.49 -6.05 -13.55
N ARG A 202 -1.37 -6.60 -12.72
CA ARG A 202 -2.21 -7.73 -13.09
C ARG A 202 -3.60 -7.63 -12.49
N ARG A 203 -4.58 -8.08 -13.25
CA ARG A 203 -5.95 -8.28 -12.82
C ARG A 203 -6.26 -9.76 -12.84
N VAL A 204 -6.71 -10.31 -11.74
CA VAL A 204 -7.09 -11.70 -11.58
C VAL A 204 -8.59 -11.80 -11.41
N GLY A 205 -9.19 -12.77 -12.10
CA GLY A 205 -10.64 -12.98 -12.09
C GLY A 205 -11.45 -11.87 -12.76
N ALA A 206 -12.75 -11.88 -12.53
CA ALA A 206 -13.71 -10.96 -13.15
C ALA A 206 -13.94 -9.70 -12.31
N ILE A 207 -12.88 -9.09 -11.76
CA ILE A 207 -12.97 -7.79 -11.11
C ILE A 207 -12.86 -6.69 -12.16
N ASN A 208 -13.80 -5.74 -12.19
CA ASN A 208 -13.87 -4.71 -13.21
C ASN A 208 -13.70 -3.29 -12.65
N ASP A 209 -13.90 -3.11 -11.36
CA ASP A 209 -13.82 -1.79 -10.73
C ASP A 209 -13.29 -1.89 -9.28
N PHE A 210 -13.08 -0.72 -8.66
CA PHE A 210 -12.59 -0.59 -7.29
C PHE A 210 -13.70 -0.27 -6.28
N LYS A 211 -14.98 -0.44 -6.63
CA LYS A 211 -16.10 -0.01 -5.78
C LYS A 211 -16.26 -0.90 -4.55
N THR A 212 -16.01 -2.20 -4.72
CA THR A 212 -16.24 -3.17 -3.65
C THR A 212 -14.97 -3.99 -3.42
N ILE A 213 -13.97 -3.37 -2.79
CA ILE A 213 -12.77 -4.06 -2.33
C ILE A 213 -13.02 -4.51 -0.89
N ARG A 214 -12.95 -5.80 -0.65
CA ARG A 214 -13.25 -6.41 0.66
C ARG A 214 -11.99 -6.71 1.47
N PHE A 215 -10.86 -6.95 0.82
CA PHE A 215 -9.60 -7.27 1.49
C PHE A 215 -8.40 -6.61 0.82
N MET A 216 -7.34 -6.48 1.56
CA MET A 216 -6.01 -6.12 1.09
C MET A 216 -5.03 -7.12 1.69
N ARG A 217 -4.23 -7.75 0.83
CA ARG A 217 -3.21 -8.71 1.24
C ARG A 217 -1.86 -8.26 0.75
N MET A 218 -0.88 -8.31 1.63
CA MET A 218 0.51 -8.08 1.31
C MET A 218 1.32 -9.35 1.61
N TYR A 219 2.18 -9.73 0.69
CA TYR A 219 3.10 -10.86 0.88
C TYR A 219 4.45 -10.56 0.24
N MET A 220 5.48 -11.25 0.65
CA MET A 220 6.84 -11.05 0.19
C MET A 220 7.44 -12.38 -0.27
N THR A 221 8.12 -12.36 -1.41
CA THR A 221 8.72 -13.57 -1.99
C THR A 221 10.10 -13.27 -2.58
N GLY A 222 10.87 -14.31 -2.85
CA GLY A 222 12.09 -14.24 -3.65
C GLY A 222 13.34 -13.82 -2.87
N PHE A 223 13.28 -13.68 -1.55
CA PHE A 223 14.47 -13.44 -0.74
C PHE A 223 15.34 -14.70 -0.67
N LYS A 224 16.63 -14.51 -0.90
CA LYS A 224 17.63 -15.59 -0.83
C LYS A 224 18.28 -15.73 0.53
N GLU A 225 18.21 -14.67 1.32
CA GLU A 225 18.82 -14.56 2.64
C GLU A 225 17.80 -14.04 3.65
N SER A 226 18.14 -14.13 4.92
CA SER A 226 17.31 -13.55 5.98
C SER A 226 17.28 -12.04 5.87
N VAL A 227 16.06 -11.46 5.83
CA VAL A 227 15.83 -10.03 5.66
C VAL A 227 14.90 -9.53 6.76
N VAL A 228 15.18 -8.36 7.29
CA VAL A 228 14.29 -7.64 8.21
C VAL A 228 13.76 -6.40 7.48
N LEU A 229 12.47 -6.37 7.22
CA LEU A 229 11.79 -5.21 6.67
C LEU A 229 10.95 -4.55 7.77
N ARG A 230 11.01 -3.23 7.83
CA ARG A 230 10.22 -2.44 8.77
C ARG A 230 9.21 -1.62 7.99
N PHE A 231 7.94 -1.79 8.31
CA PHE A 231 6.85 -1.02 7.74
C PHE A 231 6.44 0.06 8.75
N GLY A 232 6.39 1.31 8.30
CA GLY A 232 5.95 2.41 9.12
C GLY A 232 4.42 2.53 9.09
N THR A 233 3.90 3.16 8.06
CA THR A 233 2.48 3.45 7.91
C THR A 233 1.95 2.93 6.58
N LEU A 234 0.77 2.29 6.59
CA LEU A 234 0.03 1.93 5.39
C LEU A 234 -1.28 2.73 5.36
N GLN A 235 -1.44 3.57 4.36
CA GLN A 235 -2.60 4.46 4.24
C GLN A 235 -3.22 4.39 2.84
N LEU A 236 -4.55 4.39 2.80
CA LEU A 236 -5.31 4.63 1.59
C LEU A 236 -5.60 6.14 1.49
N VAL A 237 -4.93 6.80 0.56
CA VAL A 237 -5.06 8.25 0.37
C VAL A 237 -6.12 8.53 -0.70
N ARG A 238 -7.11 9.34 -0.36
CA ARG A 238 -8.14 9.82 -1.27
C ARG A 238 -7.84 11.27 -1.66
N GLY A 239 -7.52 11.49 -2.94
CA GLY A 239 -7.48 12.84 -3.50
C GLY A 239 -8.87 13.31 -3.91
N GLU A 240 -9.24 14.56 -3.57
CA GLU A 240 -10.46 15.20 -4.09
C GLU A 240 -10.26 15.71 -5.52
N TRP A 241 -9.04 16.08 -5.85
CA TRP A 241 -8.64 16.52 -7.17
C TRP A 241 -8.35 15.35 -8.10
N ARG A 242 -8.80 15.45 -9.33
CA ARG A 242 -8.66 14.43 -10.38
C ARG A 242 -7.92 15.00 -11.57
N SER A 243 -7.05 14.22 -12.18
CA SER A 243 -6.43 14.60 -13.46
C SER A 243 -7.49 14.79 -14.54
N TYR A 244 -7.33 15.84 -15.32
CA TYR A 244 -8.15 16.09 -16.50
C TYR A 244 -7.48 15.37 -17.68
N GLU A 245 -8.14 14.34 -18.20
CA GLU A 245 -7.58 13.43 -19.22
C GLU A 245 -7.77 13.95 -20.66
N GLN A 246 -8.60 14.97 -20.84
CA GLN A 246 -8.86 15.50 -22.17
C GLN A 246 -7.83 16.57 -22.53
N ASP A 247 -7.60 16.73 -23.83
CA ASP A 247 -6.69 17.72 -24.38
C ASP A 247 -7.20 19.15 -24.12
N LEU A 248 -6.32 19.99 -23.61
CA LEU A 248 -6.56 21.44 -23.40
C LEU A 248 -5.83 22.29 -24.44
N SER A 249 -4.95 21.68 -25.24
CA SER A 249 -4.25 22.36 -26.34
C SER A 249 -5.21 22.76 -27.47
N ASP A 250 -4.80 23.74 -28.27
CA ASP A 250 -5.54 24.09 -29.45
C ASP A 250 -5.67 22.90 -30.41
N PRO A 251 -6.88 22.49 -30.79
CA PRO A 251 -7.09 21.39 -31.73
C PRO A 251 -6.39 21.57 -33.08
N LYS A 252 -6.09 22.82 -33.46
CA LYS A 252 -5.38 23.16 -34.70
C LYS A 252 -3.86 22.97 -34.59
N MET A 253 -3.32 22.92 -33.38
CA MET A 253 -1.90 22.80 -33.11
C MET A 253 -1.67 21.79 -31.97
N PRO A 254 -2.03 20.52 -32.16
CA PRO A 254 -1.79 19.52 -31.11
C PRO A 254 -0.29 19.31 -30.89
N PRO A 255 0.17 19.18 -29.65
CA PRO A 255 1.58 18.94 -29.35
C PRO A 255 2.03 17.58 -29.89
N ALA A 256 3.26 17.52 -30.38
CA ALA A 256 3.86 16.27 -30.88
C ALA A 256 4.04 15.22 -29.78
N VAL A 257 4.28 15.66 -28.56
CA VAL A 257 4.41 14.81 -27.36
C VAL A 257 3.48 15.35 -26.30
N LYS A 258 2.70 14.48 -25.69
CA LYS A 258 1.81 14.86 -24.57
C LYS A 258 2.61 14.85 -23.27
N GLY A 259 2.67 15.99 -22.59
CA GLY A 259 3.23 16.10 -21.26
C GLY A 259 2.53 15.18 -20.26
N LYS A 260 3.27 14.66 -19.32
CA LYS A 260 2.76 13.81 -18.23
C LYS A 260 2.47 14.65 -17.00
N LEU A 261 1.35 14.37 -16.35
CA LEU A 261 0.95 14.99 -15.10
C LEU A 261 0.87 13.95 -13.99
N GLU A 262 1.64 14.17 -12.94
CA GLU A 262 1.53 13.43 -11.69
C GLU A 262 0.88 14.34 -10.63
N VAL A 263 -0.17 13.84 -9.99
CA VAL A 263 -0.92 14.55 -8.96
C VAL A 263 -0.63 13.92 -7.62
N SER A 264 -0.16 14.72 -6.68
CA SER A 264 0.12 14.29 -5.32
C SER A 264 -0.24 15.38 -4.31
N THR A 265 -0.06 15.08 -3.05
CA THR A 265 -0.20 16.06 -1.97
C THR A 265 1.14 16.24 -1.27
N VAL A 266 1.39 17.45 -0.81
CA VAL A 266 2.52 17.78 0.08
C VAL A 266 1.97 18.36 1.37
N ASN A 267 2.66 18.10 2.48
CA ASN A 267 2.30 18.60 3.79
C ASN A 267 3.56 18.85 4.64
N ILE A 268 3.41 19.59 5.73
CA ILE A 268 4.56 19.95 6.55
C ILE A 268 5.18 18.77 7.30
N GLU A 269 4.40 17.74 7.60
CA GLU A 269 4.88 16.57 8.35
C GLU A 269 5.78 15.67 7.50
N GLU A 270 5.43 15.52 6.22
CA GLU A 270 6.14 14.62 5.31
C GLU A 270 7.18 15.32 4.43
N ASN A 271 7.01 16.62 4.18
CA ASN A 271 7.77 17.33 3.16
C ASN A 271 8.52 18.58 3.68
N SER A 272 8.65 18.74 5.00
CA SER A 272 9.35 19.89 5.61
C SER A 272 10.84 19.96 5.28
N ASP A 273 11.45 18.85 4.90
CA ASP A 273 12.88 18.74 4.52
C ASP A 273 13.05 18.14 3.10
N ARG A 274 12.05 18.31 2.25
CA ARG A 274 12.08 17.86 0.85
C ARG A 274 13.14 18.62 0.04
N ASP A 275 13.82 17.94 -0.85
CA ASP A 275 14.73 18.50 -1.86
C ASP A 275 14.00 18.63 -3.22
N PRO A 276 14.15 19.65 -4.04
CA PRO A 276 15.09 20.78 -3.92
C PRO A 276 14.62 21.93 -3.01
N VAL A 277 13.35 22.02 -2.69
CA VAL A 277 12.78 23.06 -1.84
C VAL A 277 11.92 22.43 -0.75
N SER A 278 12.21 22.76 0.50
CA SER A 278 11.44 22.30 1.65
C SER A 278 10.04 22.88 1.65
N TYR A 279 9.02 22.08 1.99
CA TYR A 279 7.66 22.59 2.11
C TYR A 279 7.52 23.40 3.41
N THR A 280 6.92 24.57 3.31
CA THR A 280 6.53 25.39 4.43
C THR A 280 5.08 25.83 4.29
N LEU A 281 4.41 26.14 5.41
CA LEU A 281 3.04 26.61 5.39
C LEU A 281 2.95 27.99 4.72
N PRO A 282 1.96 28.22 3.84
CA PRO A 282 1.73 29.54 3.27
C PRO A 282 1.42 30.59 4.36
N PRO A 283 1.78 31.87 4.16
CA PRO A 283 1.49 32.92 5.12
C PRO A 283 0.01 33.04 5.42
N GLY A 284 -0.33 33.05 6.71
CA GLY A 284 -1.73 33.13 7.16
C GLY A 284 -2.48 31.78 7.17
N VAL A 285 -1.85 30.71 6.74
CA VAL A 285 -2.37 29.35 6.90
C VAL A 285 -1.83 28.77 8.19
N SER A 286 -2.73 28.37 9.09
CA SER A 286 -2.39 27.70 10.34
C SER A 286 -3.05 26.33 10.42
N ARG A 287 -2.40 25.39 11.08
CA ARG A 287 -2.97 24.07 11.33
C ARG A 287 -4.09 24.18 12.36
N VAL A 288 -5.21 23.56 12.05
CA VAL A 288 -6.38 23.53 12.92
C VAL A 288 -6.18 22.44 13.99
N LEU A 289 -6.65 22.72 15.20
CA LEU A 289 -6.69 21.74 16.27
C LEU A 289 -7.85 20.76 16.04
N ASP A 290 -7.58 19.47 16.14
CA ASP A 290 -8.63 18.44 16.06
C ASP A 290 -9.40 18.40 17.38
N PRO A 291 -10.66 18.87 17.42
CA PRO A 291 -11.46 18.92 18.64
C PRO A 291 -11.98 17.54 19.06
N SER A 292 -11.84 16.52 18.22
CA SER A 292 -12.35 15.17 18.50
C SER A 292 -11.38 14.30 19.31
N GLN A 293 -10.14 14.79 19.52
CA GLN A 293 -9.10 14.02 20.19
C GLN A 293 -8.85 14.57 21.62
N PRO A 294 -8.75 13.70 22.64
CA PRO A 294 -8.43 14.11 24.02
C PRO A 294 -7.03 14.72 24.17
N GLN A 295 -6.13 14.41 23.27
CA GLN A 295 -4.80 15.03 23.17
C GLN A 295 -4.86 16.14 22.13
N ILE A 296 -4.25 17.28 22.41
CA ILE A 296 -4.16 18.43 21.50
C ILE A 296 -3.33 17.99 20.28
N ARG A 297 -4.00 17.52 19.25
CA ARG A 297 -3.40 17.15 17.95
C ARG A 297 -3.82 18.17 16.90
N GLN A 298 -2.85 18.68 16.16
CA GLN A 298 -3.13 19.53 15.02
C GLN A 298 -3.47 18.66 13.82
N GLU A 299 -4.54 19.02 13.11
CA GLU A 299 -4.84 18.41 11.81
C GLU A 299 -3.68 18.66 10.84
N ASN A 300 -3.42 17.69 9.99
CA ASN A 300 -2.40 17.84 8.97
C ASN A 300 -2.94 18.71 7.82
N GLU A 301 -2.25 19.81 7.54
CA GLU A 301 -2.54 20.64 6.39
C GLU A 301 -1.95 20.00 5.15
N GLN A 302 -2.65 20.06 4.01
CA GLN A 302 -2.22 19.48 2.75
C GLN A 302 -2.35 20.48 1.61
N ALA A 303 -1.29 20.61 0.82
CA ALA A 303 -1.30 21.32 -0.44
C ALA A 303 -1.26 20.35 -1.63
N LEU A 304 -1.88 20.76 -2.73
CA LEU A 304 -1.87 20.00 -3.96
C LEU A 304 -0.51 20.17 -4.67
N SER A 305 0.12 19.07 -5.03
CA SER A 305 1.36 19.06 -5.80
C SER A 305 1.10 18.53 -7.20
N LEU A 306 1.48 19.29 -8.21
CA LEU A 306 1.38 18.96 -9.63
C LEU A 306 2.79 18.88 -10.20
N LYS A 307 3.24 17.67 -10.55
CA LYS A 307 4.51 17.47 -11.23
C LYS A 307 4.24 17.22 -12.71
N ILE A 308 4.80 18.06 -13.53
CA ILE A 308 4.61 18.01 -14.99
C ILE A 308 5.96 17.73 -15.64
N THR A 309 5.99 16.79 -16.57
CA THR A 309 7.17 16.44 -17.37
C THR A 309 6.82 16.44 -18.85
N ASP A 310 7.78 16.79 -19.69
CA ASP A 310 7.65 16.81 -21.14
C ASP A 310 6.51 17.72 -21.67
N LEU A 311 6.23 18.83 -20.98
CA LEU A 311 5.22 19.79 -21.41
C LEU A 311 5.72 20.54 -22.65
N ALA A 312 5.05 20.36 -23.77
CA ALA A 312 5.37 21.07 -25.00
C ALA A 312 4.87 22.53 -24.95
N ALA A 313 5.45 23.40 -25.80
CA ALA A 313 4.94 24.76 -25.95
C ALA A 313 3.44 24.74 -26.33
N GLN A 314 2.66 25.61 -25.70
CA GLN A 314 1.20 25.73 -25.86
C GLN A 314 0.40 24.50 -25.41
N ASP A 315 1.03 23.52 -24.76
CA ASP A 315 0.34 22.41 -24.12
C ASP A 315 -0.04 22.76 -22.67
N ALA A 316 -1.11 22.17 -22.18
CA ALA A 316 -1.59 22.38 -20.82
C ALA A 316 -2.03 21.09 -20.16
N ARG A 317 -1.83 21.01 -18.86
CA ARG A 317 -2.33 19.92 -18.02
C ARG A 317 -3.12 20.50 -16.87
N ALA A 318 -4.19 19.83 -16.49
CA ALA A 318 -5.04 20.31 -15.42
C ALA A 318 -5.52 19.20 -14.50
N VAL A 319 -5.91 19.63 -13.33
CA VAL A 319 -6.68 18.84 -12.36
C VAL A 319 -8.02 19.54 -12.13
N TYR A 320 -9.02 18.78 -11.77
CA TYR A 320 -10.33 19.32 -11.48
C TYR A 320 -10.93 18.72 -10.21
N LYS A 321 -11.81 19.50 -9.60
CA LYS A 321 -12.64 19.10 -8.46
C LYS A 321 -14.06 19.59 -8.72
N ASN A 322 -15.04 18.70 -8.60
CA ASN A 322 -16.44 19.13 -8.65
C ASN A 322 -16.83 19.74 -7.31
N THR A 323 -17.34 20.95 -7.34
CA THR A 323 -17.79 21.69 -6.17
C THR A 323 -19.21 22.18 -6.42
N ASN A 324 -19.90 22.48 -5.35
CA ASN A 324 -21.24 23.10 -5.41
C ASN A 324 -21.25 24.37 -4.56
N TYR A 325 -20.38 25.31 -4.90
CA TYR A 325 -20.28 26.59 -4.20
C TYR A 325 -21.08 27.68 -4.94
N ASP A 326 -21.85 28.46 -4.19
CA ASP A 326 -22.39 29.72 -4.69
C ASP A 326 -21.34 30.82 -4.53
N LEU A 327 -20.63 31.10 -5.62
CA LEU A 327 -19.52 32.06 -5.61
C LEU A 327 -19.99 33.54 -5.56
N ARG A 328 -21.27 33.82 -5.72
CA ARG A 328 -21.82 35.19 -5.67
C ARG A 328 -21.63 35.85 -4.30
N GLN A 329 -21.42 35.06 -3.26
CA GLN A 329 -21.22 35.54 -1.89
C GLN A 329 -19.78 35.90 -1.57
N TYR A 330 -18.84 35.61 -2.48
CA TYR A 330 -17.41 35.80 -2.25
C TYR A 330 -16.90 36.97 -3.10
N LYS A 331 -16.13 37.87 -2.49
CA LYS A 331 -15.49 38.99 -3.18
C LYS A 331 -14.15 38.62 -3.81
N ARG A 332 -13.46 37.62 -3.27
CA ARG A 332 -12.11 37.27 -3.69
C ARG A 332 -11.92 35.76 -3.70
N LEU A 333 -11.19 35.30 -4.69
CA LEU A 333 -10.52 34.01 -4.68
C LEU A 333 -9.03 34.25 -4.41
N GLN A 334 -8.48 33.53 -3.45
CA GLN A 334 -7.06 33.61 -3.08
C GLN A 334 -6.46 32.22 -3.12
N LEU A 335 -5.37 32.09 -3.85
CA LEU A 335 -4.64 30.83 -3.99
C LEU A 335 -3.15 31.11 -3.85
N PHE A 336 -2.50 30.41 -2.94
CA PHE A 336 -1.04 30.38 -2.87
C PHE A 336 -0.52 29.36 -3.87
N THR A 337 0.42 29.76 -4.71
CA THR A 337 1.12 28.87 -5.64
C THR A 337 2.62 28.95 -5.41
N HIS A 338 3.27 27.79 -5.54
CA HIS A 338 4.72 27.67 -5.49
C HIS A 338 5.15 26.91 -6.74
N ALA A 339 6.15 27.39 -7.43
CA ALA A 339 6.71 26.74 -8.61
C ALA A 339 8.20 26.52 -8.45
N GLU A 340 8.67 25.33 -8.77
CA GLU A 340 10.05 24.93 -8.73
C GLU A 340 10.41 24.07 -9.94
N ALA A 341 11.65 24.15 -10.39
CA ALA A 341 12.21 23.25 -11.39
C ALA A 341 13.06 22.16 -10.72
N PRO A 342 13.12 20.92 -11.26
CA PRO A 342 14.09 19.92 -10.80
C PRO A 342 15.52 20.40 -10.92
N LYS A 343 16.42 19.95 -10.02
CA LYS A 343 17.86 20.32 -10.05
C LYS A 343 18.58 20.01 -11.38
N LEU A 344 18.05 19.06 -12.14
CA LEU A 344 18.60 18.60 -13.42
C LEU A 344 17.72 19.05 -14.59
N ASP A 345 17.07 20.21 -14.49
CA ASP A 345 16.34 20.74 -15.63
C ASP A 345 17.29 21.20 -16.72
N VAL A 346 17.29 20.45 -17.81
CA VAL A 346 18.12 20.73 -18.99
C VAL A 346 17.55 21.85 -19.88
N ASN A 347 16.31 22.27 -19.63
CA ASN A 347 15.61 23.26 -20.45
C ASN A 347 15.75 24.69 -19.91
N ASP A 348 16.37 24.86 -18.76
CA ASP A 348 16.70 26.17 -18.15
C ASP A 348 15.47 27.09 -18.06
N LEU A 349 14.40 26.59 -17.45
CA LEU A 349 13.15 27.31 -17.27
C LEU A 349 13.37 28.65 -16.57
N ALA A 350 12.80 29.72 -17.13
CA ALA A 350 12.87 31.07 -16.59
C ALA A 350 11.50 31.54 -16.05
N ASP A 351 11.52 32.63 -15.29
CA ASP A 351 10.30 33.27 -14.81
C ASP A 351 9.40 33.68 -15.98
N GLY A 352 8.13 33.25 -15.93
CA GLY A 352 7.14 33.54 -16.92
C GLY A 352 7.04 32.54 -18.08
N ASP A 353 7.93 31.55 -18.18
CA ASP A 353 7.82 30.49 -19.20
C ASP A 353 6.63 29.56 -18.93
N LEU A 354 6.21 29.48 -17.68
CA LEU A 354 5.06 28.72 -17.25
C LEU A 354 3.99 29.66 -16.68
N ALA A 355 2.73 29.32 -16.90
CA ALA A 355 1.59 29.97 -16.27
C ALA A 355 0.73 28.96 -15.52
N VAL A 356 0.12 29.40 -14.46
CA VAL A 356 -0.95 28.67 -13.78
C VAL A 356 -2.29 29.30 -14.10
N PHE A 357 -3.28 28.49 -14.44
CA PHE A 357 -4.63 28.96 -14.64
C PHE A 357 -5.62 28.30 -13.72
N ILE A 358 -6.69 28.99 -13.40
CA ILE A 358 -7.85 28.46 -12.70
C ILE A 358 -9.11 28.70 -13.53
N ARG A 359 -9.91 27.66 -13.71
CA ARG A 359 -11.20 27.72 -14.40
C ARG A 359 -12.32 27.45 -13.42
N LEU A 360 -13.31 28.31 -13.40
CA LEU A 360 -14.52 28.19 -12.59
C LEU A 360 -15.72 28.24 -13.52
N GLY A 361 -16.51 27.18 -13.60
CA GLY A 361 -17.61 27.14 -14.54
C GLY A 361 -18.46 25.87 -14.42
N SER A 362 -19.40 25.77 -15.33
CA SER A 362 -20.29 24.61 -15.43
C SER A 362 -19.73 23.48 -16.30
N ASP A 363 -18.77 23.78 -17.16
CA ASP A 363 -18.00 22.81 -17.92
C ASP A 363 -16.55 23.28 -18.10
N TYR A 364 -15.69 22.42 -18.65
CA TYR A 364 -14.25 22.70 -18.74
C TYR A 364 -13.79 23.33 -20.06
N LYS A 365 -14.68 23.48 -21.05
CA LYS A 365 -14.31 23.90 -22.42
C LYS A 365 -15.02 25.14 -22.91
N ASN A 366 -16.31 25.33 -22.56
CA ASN A 366 -17.14 26.34 -23.22
C ASN A 366 -17.71 27.37 -22.24
N ASN A 367 -18.01 26.97 -20.98
CA ASN A 367 -18.75 27.82 -20.04
C ASN A 367 -17.99 27.92 -18.72
N TYR A 368 -16.94 28.73 -18.71
CA TYR A 368 -16.10 28.97 -17.54
C TYR A 368 -15.54 30.39 -17.53
N TYR A 369 -15.19 30.84 -16.35
CA TYR A 369 -14.31 31.99 -16.15
C TYR A 369 -12.90 31.47 -15.93
N GLU A 370 -11.93 32.10 -16.59
CA GLU A 370 -10.52 31.74 -16.47
C GLU A 370 -9.71 32.91 -15.93
N TYR A 371 -8.80 32.60 -15.05
CA TYR A 371 -7.78 33.51 -14.58
C TYR A 371 -6.42 32.82 -14.67
N GLU A 372 -5.52 33.46 -15.43
CA GLU A 372 -4.19 32.92 -15.69
C GLU A 372 -3.12 33.90 -15.18
N VAL A 373 -2.06 33.35 -14.59
CA VAL A 373 -0.93 34.12 -14.06
C VAL A 373 0.37 33.43 -14.42
N PRO A 374 1.36 34.20 -14.97
CA PRO A 374 2.69 33.68 -15.18
C PRO A 374 3.33 33.34 -13.82
N LEU A 375 4.04 32.22 -13.77
CA LEU A 375 4.71 31.74 -12.58
C LEU A 375 6.11 32.34 -12.46
N LYS A 376 6.51 32.60 -11.22
CA LYS A 376 7.89 32.81 -10.84
C LYS A 376 8.46 31.54 -10.24
N LEU A 377 9.62 31.14 -10.70
CA LEU A 377 10.32 29.96 -10.20
C LEU A 377 11.03 30.29 -8.89
N THR A 378 10.94 29.38 -7.94
CA THR A 378 11.68 29.48 -6.69
C THR A 378 13.08 28.93 -6.89
N PRO A 379 14.15 29.71 -6.58
CA PRO A 379 15.51 29.19 -6.57
C PRO A 379 15.68 28.04 -5.59
N HIS A 380 16.56 27.10 -5.90
CA HIS A 380 16.84 25.98 -5.01
C HIS A 380 17.35 26.48 -3.64
N GLY A 381 16.75 25.97 -2.58
CA GLY A 381 17.08 26.33 -1.20
C GLY A 381 16.35 27.57 -0.66
N GLU A 382 15.59 28.26 -1.48
CA GLU A 382 14.73 29.37 -1.07
C GLU A 382 13.27 29.01 -1.22
N TYR A 383 12.43 29.55 -0.32
CA TYR A 383 10.99 29.32 -0.40
C TYR A 383 10.28 30.65 -0.69
N ASN A 384 9.77 30.80 -1.91
CA ASN A 384 8.98 31.95 -2.33
C ASN A 384 7.57 31.55 -2.69
N TYR A 385 6.59 32.36 -2.28
CA TYR A 385 5.20 32.21 -2.67
C TYR A 385 4.84 33.17 -3.80
N CYS A 386 4.18 32.66 -4.82
CA CYS A 386 3.41 33.49 -5.72
C CYS A 386 1.97 33.55 -5.20
N LEU A 387 1.48 34.73 -4.91
CA LEU A 387 0.12 34.92 -4.45
C LEU A 387 -0.76 35.29 -5.65
N LEU A 388 -1.71 34.42 -5.94
CA LEU A 388 -2.70 34.63 -7.00
C LEU A 388 -3.88 35.38 -6.40
N TYR A 389 -4.03 36.64 -6.76
CA TYR A 389 -5.22 37.42 -6.42
C TYR A 389 -6.11 37.55 -7.65
N THR A 390 -7.40 37.27 -7.49
CA THR A 390 -8.37 37.85 -8.38
C THR A 390 -8.64 39.28 -7.92
N SER A 391 -8.31 40.26 -8.71
CA SER A 391 -8.78 41.63 -8.47
C SER A 391 -10.29 41.66 -8.43
N ASP A 392 -10.88 42.56 -7.64
CA ASP A 392 -12.32 42.80 -7.65
C ASP A 392 -12.78 42.94 -9.09
N ALA A 393 -13.62 42.02 -9.56
CA ALA A 393 -14.40 42.27 -10.76
C ALA A 393 -15.36 43.40 -10.41
N ALA A 394 -15.12 44.54 -11.01
CA ALA A 394 -16.00 45.72 -10.91
C ALA A 394 -17.36 45.39 -11.51
#